data_84e44fc75c473221a9131fa3e35ded1f
#
_entry.id   84e44fc75c473221a9131fa3e35ded1f
#
_cell.length_a   1.000
_cell.length_b   1.000
_cell.length_c   1.000
_cell.angle_alpha   90.00
_cell.angle_beta   90.00
_cell.angle_gamma   90.00
#
_symmetry.space_group_name_H-M   'P 1'
#
loop_
_entity.id
_entity.type
_entity.pdbx_description
1 polymer ?
#
loop_
_entity_poly.entity_id
_entity_poly.type
_entity_poly.pdbx_seq_one_letter_code
_entity_poly.pdbx_strand_id
1 'polypeptide(L)'
;MAYTDEQKRQHILELQAYLHGISHQSRLPHLIPDGVYGENTANAVRLFQQQNQLPPTGETDTATWNAIAQAYRQEVRPTVLHLRLFPTGITAYAPGDKGSAVFVIQGVLQAIHSAFPAVPQVQSSGVYDTATKNAVQQFQELTPLPPSGIVDAATWNHLLAALRP
;
A
#
# COMPACT_ATOMS: atom_id res chain seq x y z
N MET A 1 -1.07 8.18 27.80
CA MET A 1 -2.30 7.79 27.07
C MET A 1 -2.12 6.37 26.54
N ALA A 2 -3.05 5.48 26.86
CA ALA A 2 -2.99 4.12 26.31
C ALA A 2 -3.39 4.13 24.82
N TYR A 3 -2.64 3.44 24.00
CA TYR A 3 -3.00 3.22 22.60
C TYR A 3 -4.35 2.50 22.50
N THR A 4 -5.25 3.00 21.68
CA THR A 4 -6.49 2.29 21.35
C THR A 4 -6.17 1.11 20.40
N ASP A 5 -7.03 0.09 20.38
CA ASP A 5 -6.85 -1.07 19.49
C ASP A 5 -6.86 -0.64 18.00
N GLU A 6 -7.66 0.38 17.66
CA GLU A 6 -7.67 0.97 16.33
C GLU A 6 -6.33 1.63 15.97
N GLN A 7 -5.75 2.39 16.89
CA GLN A 7 -4.43 2.99 16.69
C GLN A 7 -3.33 1.94 16.52
N LYS A 8 -3.41 0.85 17.30
CA LYS A 8 -2.48 -0.29 17.14
C LYS A 8 -2.62 -0.92 15.77
N ARG A 9 -3.85 -1.17 15.34
CA ARG A 9 -4.14 -1.75 14.03
C ARG A 9 -3.60 -0.88 12.90
N GLN A 10 -3.79 0.44 12.96
CA GLN A 10 -3.28 1.39 11.97
C GLN A 10 -1.75 1.38 11.90
N HIS A 11 -1.05 1.34 13.04
CA HIS A 11 0.41 1.25 13.05
C HIS A 11 0.93 -0.08 12.50
N ILE A 12 0.20 -1.18 12.74
CA ILE A 12 0.57 -2.48 12.16
C ILE A 12 0.37 -2.46 10.64
N LEU A 13 -0.72 -1.88 10.14
CA LEU A 13 -0.97 -1.70 8.71
C LEU A 13 0.14 -0.88 8.05
N GLU A 14 0.55 0.22 8.68
CA GLU A 14 1.64 1.06 8.18
C GLU A 14 2.96 0.29 8.13
N LEU A 15 3.30 -0.45 9.19
CA LEU A 15 4.47 -1.30 9.24
C LEU A 15 4.47 -2.33 8.11
N GLN A 16 3.36 -3.03 7.96
CA GLN A 16 3.20 -4.06 6.93
C GLN A 16 3.28 -3.47 5.51
N ALA A 17 2.71 -2.28 5.30
CA ALA A 17 2.81 -1.56 4.03
C ALA A 17 4.26 -1.16 3.70
N TYR A 18 5.03 -0.71 4.71
CA TYR A 18 6.44 -0.39 4.54
C TYR A 18 7.27 -1.64 4.22
N LEU A 19 7.09 -2.73 4.98
CA LEU A 19 7.77 -4.00 4.73
C LEU A 19 7.41 -4.58 3.36
N HIS A 20 6.14 -4.48 2.95
CA HIS A 20 5.70 -4.87 1.62
C HIS A 20 6.41 -4.04 0.55
N GLY A 21 6.46 -2.72 0.69
CA GLY A 21 7.09 -1.82 -0.28
C GLY A 21 8.59 -2.08 -0.49
N ILE A 22 9.31 -2.51 0.55
CA ILE A 22 10.74 -2.84 0.47
C ILE A 22 11.01 -4.33 0.18
N SER A 23 9.97 -5.18 0.18
CA SER A 23 10.13 -6.64 0.07
C SER A 23 10.86 -7.10 -1.20
N HIS A 24 10.64 -6.40 -2.30
CA HIS A 24 11.21 -6.76 -3.61
C HIS A 24 12.71 -6.61 -3.70
N GLN A 25 13.28 -5.59 -3.06
CA GLN A 25 14.71 -5.34 -3.07
C GLN A 25 15.42 -6.09 -1.92
N SER A 26 14.68 -6.29 -0.82
CA SER A 26 15.24 -6.84 0.42
C SER A 26 15.01 -8.35 0.59
N ARG A 27 14.45 -9.05 -0.40
CA ARG A 27 14.11 -10.49 -0.33
C ARG A 27 13.30 -10.86 0.92
N LEU A 28 12.44 -9.96 1.36
CA LEU A 28 11.51 -10.20 2.46
C LEU A 28 10.28 -10.97 1.95
N PRO A 29 9.62 -11.75 2.80
CA PRO A 29 8.35 -12.38 2.45
C PRO A 29 7.33 -11.31 2.04
N HIS A 30 6.54 -11.61 1.02
CA HIS A 30 5.39 -10.77 0.68
C HIS A 30 4.39 -10.80 1.83
N LEU A 31 4.22 -9.64 2.47
CA LEU A 31 3.19 -9.44 3.50
C LEU A 31 1.94 -8.85 2.86
N ILE A 32 0.80 -9.42 3.21
CA ILE A 32 -0.49 -8.78 2.98
C ILE A 32 -0.75 -7.87 4.18
N PRO A 33 -0.88 -6.55 4.01
CA PRO A 33 -1.23 -5.67 5.11
C PRO A 33 -2.65 -5.97 5.59
N ASP A 34 -2.79 -6.64 6.74
CA ASP A 34 -4.06 -7.05 7.34
C ASP A 34 -4.33 -6.36 8.69
N GLY A 35 -3.34 -5.61 9.19
CA GLY A 35 -3.42 -4.94 10.49
C GLY A 35 -3.29 -5.87 11.69
N VAL A 36 -2.86 -7.14 11.46
CA VAL A 36 -2.61 -8.12 12.52
C VAL A 36 -1.12 -8.39 12.62
N TYR A 37 -0.52 -8.15 13.79
CA TYR A 37 0.87 -8.51 14.04
C TYR A 37 0.98 -10.00 14.33
N GLY A 38 0.86 -10.82 13.28
CA GLY A 38 0.97 -12.26 13.35
C GLY A 38 2.39 -12.77 13.08
N GLU A 39 2.53 -14.09 12.96
CA GLU A 39 3.83 -14.76 12.75
C GLU A 39 4.49 -14.31 11.42
N ASN A 40 3.72 -14.09 10.37
CA ASN A 40 4.23 -13.60 9.09
C ASN A 40 4.87 -12.22 9.23
N THR A 41 4.23 -11.30 9.96
CA THR A 41 4.76 -9.97 10.24
C THR A 41 6.02 -10.05 11.08
N ALA A 42 5.99 -10.83 12.16
CA ALA A 42 7.16 -11.04 13.03
C ALA A 42 8.35 -11.64 12.26
N ASN A 43 8.09 -12.59 11.36
CA ASN A 43 9.14 -13.19 10.53
C ASN A 43 9.74 -12.19 9.54
N ALA A 44 8.91 -11.38 8.88
CA ALA A 44 9.40 -10.34 7.98
C ALA A 44 10.25 -9.30 8.73
N VAL A 45 9.81 -8.87 9.93
CA VAL A 45 10.56 -7.96 10.80
C VAL A 45 11.89 -8.59 11.19
N ARG A 46 11.92 -9.86 11.61
CA ARG A 46 13.14 -10.58 11.99
C ARG A 46 14.14 -10.66 10.84
N LEU A 47 13.68 -10.98 9.64
CA LEU A 47 14.52 -11.02 8.45
C LEU A 47 15.08 -9.65 8.09
N PHE A 48 14.25 -8.60 8.18
CA PHE A 48 14.70 -7.22 7.99
C PHE A 48 15.75 -6.82 9.00
N GLN A 49 15.55 -7.15 10.27
CA GLN A 49 16.52 -6.90 11.35
C GLN A 49 17.86 -7.58 11.06
N GLN A 50 17.85 -8.86 10.64
CA GLN A 50 19.06 -9.60 10.28
C GLN A 50 19.84 -8.92 9.14
N GLN A 51 19.13 -8.48 8.11
CA GLN A 51 19.75 -7.82 6.95
C GLN A 51 20.34 -6.45 7.29
N ASN A 52 19.78 -5.78 8.30
CA ASN A 52 20.19 -4.44 8.71
C ASN A 52 21.03 -4.43 10.01
N GLN A 53 21.58 -5.59 10.42
CA GLN A 53 22.44 -5.74 11.61
C GLN A 53 21.77 -5.27 12.92
N LEU A 54 20.43 -5.38 12.98
CA LEU A 54 19.65 -5.16 14.19
C LEU A 54 19.43 -6.50 14.92
N PRO A 55 19.18 -6.49 16.24
CA PRO A 55 18.82 -7.70 16.98
C PRO A 55 17.59 -8.37 16.35
N PRO A 56 17.67 -9.65 15.92
CA PRO A 56 16.61 -10.31 15.16
C PRO A 56 15.48 -10.84 16.08
N THR A 57 14.85 -9.96 16.82
CA THR A 57 13.81 -10.30 17.77
C THR A 57 12.46 -10.65 17.11
N GLY A 58 12.19 -10.06 15.94
CA GLY A 58 10.88 -10.09 15.31
C GLY A 58 9.88 -9.13 15.94
N GLU A 59 10.31 -8.28 16.87
CA GLU A 59 9.53 -7.20 17.47
C GLU A 59 9.95 -5.86 16.88
N THR A 60 9.00 -4.95 16.69
CA THR A 60 9.26 -3.63 16.13
C THR A 60 9.46 -2.61 17.24
N ASP A 61 10.72 -2.47 17.68
CA ASP A 61 11.13 -1.37 18.55
C ASP A 61 11.37 -0.08 17.75
N THR A 62 11.70 1.01 18.44
CA THR A 62 11.94 2.31 17.80
C THR A 62 13.10 2.27 16.80
N ALA A 63 14.15 1.50 17.05
CA ALA A 63 15.29 1.37 16.15
C ALA A 63 14.88 0.64 14.87
N THR A 64 14.18 -0.47 15.02
CA THR A 64 13.64 -1.27 13.91
C THR A 64 12.64 -0.45 13.07
N TRP A 65 11.71 0.26 13.73
CA TRP A 65 10.75 1.13 13.03
C TRP A 65 11.46 2.20 12.19
N ASN A 66 12.42 2.91 12.79
CA ASN A 66 13.16 3.95 12.09
C ASN A 66 13.95 3.41 10.89
N ALA A 67 14.56 2.23 11.02
CA ALA A 67 15.29 1.57 9.94
C ALA A 67 14.34 1.17 8.81
N ILE A 68 13.19 0.57 9.10
CA ILE A 68 12.16 0.20 8.12
C ILE A 68 11.64 1.46 7.40
N ALA A 69 11.28 2.50 8.15
CA ALA A 69 10.78 3.76 7.58
C ALA A 69 11.85 4.47 6.72
N GLN A 70 13.12 4.36 7.08
CA GLN A 70 14.22 4.90 6.28
C GLN A 70 14.42 4.09 5.00
N ALA A 71 14.44 2.77 5.07
CA ALA A 71 14.54 1.88 3.91
C ALA A 71 13.39 2.13 2.95
N TYR A 72 12.15 2.21 3.44
CA TYR A 72 10.98 2.52 2.63
C TYR A 72 11.11 3.85 1.90
N ARG A 73 11.56 4.91 2.56
CA ARG A 73 11.78 6.23 1.93
C ARG A 73 12.89 6.22 0.88
N GLN A 74 13.90 5.37 1.03
CA GLN A 74 15.03 5.26 0.11
C GLN A 74 14.70 4.37 -1.09
N GLU A 75 14.01 3.25 -0.85
CA GLU A 75 13.73 2.23 -1.86
C GLU A 75 12.45 2.54 -2.63
N VAL A 76 11.42 3.03 -1.95
CA VAL A 76 10.22 3.58 -2.56
C VAL A 76 10.47 5.04 -2.97
N ARG A 77 11.67 5.33 -3.50
CA ARG A 77 11.77 6.48 -4.39
C ARG A 77 10.72 6.25 -5.46
N PRO A 78 9.86 7.24 -5.75
CA PRO A 78 8.98 7.13 -6.88
C PRO A 78 9.90 7.00 -8.12
N THR A 79 10.24 5.78 -8.51
CA THR A 79 10.48 5.52 -9.92
C THR A 79 9.10 5.71 -10.50
N VAL A 80 8.81 6.96 -10.71
CA VAL A 80 7.60 7.41 -11.35
C VAL A 80 7.61 6.69 -12.69
N LEU A 81 6.89 5.56 -12.76
CA LEU A 81 6.21 5.28 -13.99
C LEU A 81 5.38 6.54 -14.19
N HIS A 82 5.92 7.49 -15.00
CA HIS A 82 5.23 8.69 -15.39
C HIS A 82 4.10 8.32 -16.35
N LEU A 83 3.22 7.41 -15.95
CA LEU A 83 1.89 7.42 -16.47
C LEU A 83 1.31 8.76 -15.94
N ARG A 84 1.29 9.76 -16.77
CA ARG A 84 0.58 11.01 -16.48
C ARG A 84 -0.91 10.68 -16.45
N LEU A 85 -1.34 10.03 -15.36
CA LEU A 85 -2.75 9.75 -15.13
C LEU A 85 -3.53 11.06 -14.92
N PHE A 86 -2.83 12.10 -14.47
CA PHE A 86 -3.37 13.40 -14.17
C PHE A 86 -2.94 14.42 -15.23
N PRO A 87 -3.77 14.67 -16.26
CA PRO A 87 -3.55 15.80 -17.18
C PRO A 87 -3.60 17.13 -16.43
N THR A 88 -3.10 18.19 -17.07
CA THR A 88 -3.15 19.54 -16.50
C THR A 88 -4.56 19.90 -16.07
N GLY A 89 -4.74 20.25 -14.79
CA GLY A 89 -6.04 20.65 -14.21
C GLY A 89 -6.81 19.52 -13.55
N ILE A 90 -6.40 18.24 -13.69
CA ILE A 90 -7.02 17.12 -12.96
C ILE A 90 -6.10 16.75 -11.80
N THR A 91 -6.64 16.81 -10.58
CA THR A 91 -5.90 16.48 -9.35
C THR A 91 -6.31 15.17 -8.71
N ALA A 92 -7.48 14.64 -9.07
CA ALA A 92 -8.01 13.40 -8.55
C ALA A 92 -9.09 12.81 -9.48
N TYR A 93 -9.36 11.52 -9.31
CA TYR A 93 -10.49 10.80 -9.91
C TYR A 93 -11.41 10.30 -8.81
N ALA A 94 -12.73 10.49 -8.99
CA ALA A 94 -13.76 10.25 -8.01
C ALA A 94 -15.00 9.56 -8.65
N PRO A 95 -15.97 9.09 -7.86
CA PRO A 95 -17.22 8.54 -8.39
C PRO A 95 -17.91 9.48 -9.38
N GLY A 96 -18.29 8.94 -10.52
CA GLY A 96 -18.90 9.64 -11.64
C GLY A 96 -17.94 10.01 -12.77
N ASP A 97 -16.62 10.02 -12.52
CA ASP A 97 -15.64 10.26 -13.58
C ASP A 97 -15.62 9.13 -14.60
N LYS A 98 -15.25 9.46 -15.84
CA LYS A 98 -15.24 8.52 -16.97
C LYS A 98 -14.03 8.75 -17.86
N GLY A 99 -13.63 7.70 -18.54
CA GLY A 99 -12.60 7.78 -19.59
C GLY A 99 -11.44 6.84 -19.40
N SER A 100 -10.41 7.04 -20.22
CA SER A 100 -9.24 6.16 -20.27
C SER A 100 -8.45 6.10 -18.97
N ALA A 101 -8.36 7.20 -18.23
CA ALA A 101 -7.69 7.23 -16.94
C ALA A 101 -8.38 6.34 -15.91
N VAL A 102 -9.73 6.37 -15.87
CA VAL A 102 -10.52 5.48 -14.99
C VAL A 102 -10.34 4.02 -15.40
N PHE A 103 -10.31 3.75 -16.70
CA PHE A 103 -10.04 2.41 -17.21
C PHE A 103 -8.67 1.89 -16.75
N VAL A 104 -7.64 2.74 -16.77
CA VAL A 104 -6.29 2.40 -16.27
C VAL A 104 -6.31 2.15 -14.75
N ILE A 105 -6.99 3.00 -13.97
CA ILE A 105 -7.17 2.79 -12.51
C ILE A 105 -7.79 1.41 -12.24
N GLN A 106 -8.85 1.07 -12.96
CA GLN A 106 -9.53 -0.21 -12.80
C GLN A 106 -8.63 -1.40 -13.17
N GLY A 107 -7.83 -1.29 -14.24
CA GLY A 107 -6.84 -2.30 -14.61
C GLY A 107 -5.78 -2.52 -13.53
N VAL A 108 -5.30 -1.44 -12.91
CA VAL A 108 -4.38 -1.48 -11.77
C VAL A 108 -5.04 -2.16 -10.56
N LEU A 109 -6.30 -1.83 -10.24
CA LEU A 109 -7.04 -2.46 -9.14
C LEU A 109 -7.27 -3.95 -9.37
N GLN A 110 -7.51 -4.39 -10.61
CA GLN A 110 -7.62 -5.82 -10.95
C GLN A 110 -6.30 -6.56 -10.71
N ALA A 111 -5.19 -5.96 -11.11
CA ALA A 111 -3.88 -6.54 -10.88
C ALA A 111 -3.57 -6.61 -9.36
N ILE A 112 -3.95 -5.58 -8.61
CA ILE A 112 -3.82 -5.56 -7.14
C ILE A 112 -4.71 -6.63 -6.51
N HIS A 113 -5.97 -6.79 -6.94
CA HIS A 113 -6.86 -7.85 -6.45
C HIS A 113 -6.22 -9.24 -6.60
N SER A 114 -5.51 -9.50 -7.70
CA SER A 114 -4.84 -10.78 -7.93
C SER A 114 -3.74 -11.06 -6.89
N ALA A 115 -3.05 -10.01 -6.41
CA ALA A 115 -2.02 -10.10 -5.37
C ALA A 115 -2.60 -9.96 -3.95
N PHE A 116 -3.66 -9.18 -3.80
CA PHE A 116 -4.30 -8.82 -2.53
C PHE A 116 -5.82 -9.03 -2.64
N PRO A 117 -6.33 -10.25 -2.38
CA PRO A 117 -7.76 -10.56 -2.49
C PRO A 117 -8.67 -9.75 -1.54
N ALA A 118 -8.11 -9.10 -0.53
CA ALA A 118 -8.83 -8.17 0.35
C ALA A 118 -9.35 -6.92 -0.40
N VAL A 119 -8.69 -6.53 -1.49
CA VAL A 119 -9.18 -5.46 -2.38
C VAL A 119 -10.23 -6.05 -3.30
N PRO A 120 -11.48 -5.54 -3.33
CA PRO A 120 -12.53 -6.09 -4.17
C PRO A 120 -12.19 -6.08 -5.65
N GLN A 121 -12.62 -7.11 -6.36
CA GLN A 121 -12.51 -7.15 -7.81
C GLN A 121 -13.39 -6.08 -8.46
N VAL A 122 -12.86 -5.38 -9.45
CA VAL A 122 -13.57 -4.37 -10.24
C VAL A 122 -13.59 -4.75 -11.71
N GLN A 123 -14.54 -4.21 -12.46
CA GLN A 123 -14.56 -4.35 -13.92
C GLN A 123 -13.95 -3.11 -14.58
N SER A 124 -13.17 -3.32 -15.65
CA SER A 124 -12.61 -2.23 -16.44
C SER A 124 -13.67 -1.68 -17.39
N SER A 125 -14.56 -0.85 -16.86
CA SER A 125 -15.65 -0.21 -17.60
C SER A 125 -15.30 1.20 -18.10
N GLY A 126 -14.26 1.81 -17.54
CA GLY A 126 -13.92 3.21 -17.77
C GLY A 126 -14.89 4.19 -17.05
N VAL A 127 -15.78 3.69 -16.19
CA VAL A 127 -16.67 4.50 -15.35
C VAL A 127 -16.30 4.30 -13.89
N TYR A 128 -16.00 5.38 -13.19
CA TYR A 128 -15.72 5.34 -11.76
C TYR A 128 -17.02 5.13 -10.99
N ASP A 129 -17.42 3.90 -10.86
CA ASP A 129 -18.64 3.46 -10.20
C ASP A 129 -18.42 3.19 -8.69
N THR A 130 -19.47 2.77 -8.01
CA THR A 130 -19.42 2.43 -6.59
C THR A 130 -18.48 1.26 -6.31
N ALA A 131 -18.38 0.29 -7.21
CA ALA A 131 -17.46 -0.83 -7.05
C ALA A 131 -15.99 -0.37 -7.10
N THR A 132 -15.67 0.53 -8.04
CA THR A 132 -14.35 1.16 -8.14
C THR A 132 -14.02 1.97 -6.88
N LYS A 133 -14.98 2.79 -6.40
CA LYS A 133 -14.82 3.52 -5.14
C LYS A 133 -14.50 2.60 -3.97
N ASN A 134 -15.28 1.55 -3.80
CA ASN A 134 -15.11 0.61 -2.68
C ASN A 134 -13.76 -0.10 -2.75
N ALA A 135 -13.30 -0.49 -3.94
CA ALA A 135 -12.00 -1.11 -4.12
C ALA A 135 -10.85 -0.15 -3.76
N VAL A 136 -10.95 1.12 -4.20
CA VAL A 136 -9.97 2.16 -3.83
C VAL A 136 -10.00 2.40 -2.32
N GLN A 137 -11.18 2.48 -1.70
CA GLN A 137 -11.32 2.70 -0.26
C GLN A 137 -10.72 1.55 0.54
N GLN A 138 -11.00 0.28 0.15
CA GLN A 138 -10.40 -0.89 0.77
C GLN A 138 -8.87 -0.91 0.60
N PHE A 139 -8.36 -0.55 -0.58
CA PHE A 139 -6.92 -0.40 -0.77
C PHE A 139 -6.33 0.67 0.15
N GLN A 140 -6.99 1.82 0.27
CA GLN A 140 -6.54 2.90 1.16
C GLN A 140 -6.56 2.46 2.64
N GLU A 141 -7.55 1.67 3.07
CA GLU A 141 -7.60 1.10 4.42
C GLU A 141 -6.44 0.13 4.73
N LEU A 142 -5.88 -0.50 3.69
CA LEU A 142 -4.69 -1.35 3.79
C LEU A 142 -3.38 -0.58 3.70
N THR A 143 -3.43 0.74 3.56
CA THR A 143 -2.29 1.64 3.42
C THR A 143 -2.39 2.79 4.43
N PRO A 144 -1.34 3.59 4.65
CA PRO A 144 -1.43 4.77 5.52
C PRO A 144 -2.21 5.95 4.92
N LEU A 145 -3.04 5.70 3.90
CA LEU A 145 -3.83 6.73 3.23
C LEU A 145 -5.22 6.88 3.87
N PRO A 146 -5.79 8.09 3.88
CA PRO A 146 -7.18 8.28 4.27
C PRO A 146 -8.12 7.48 3.34
N PRO A 147 -9.08 6.70 3.87
CA PRO A 147 -9.98 5.87 3.07
C PRO A 147 -11.09 6.72 2.41
N SER A 148 -10.71 7.62 1.54
CA SER A 148 -11.61 8.54 0.83
C SER A 148 -12.38 7.90 -0.32
N GLY A 149 -11.84 6.82 -0.89
CA GLY A 149 -12.34 6.23 -2.13
C GLY A 149 -12.09 7.11 -3.36
N ILE A 150 -11.13 8.04 -3.28
CA ILE A 150 -10.72 8.96 -4.35
C ILE A 150 -9.28 8.62 -4.73
N VAL A 151 -8.97 8.63 -6.02
CA VAL A 151 -7.61 8.42 -6.52
C VAL A 151 -6.99 9.79 -6.80
N ASP A 152 -6.24 10.29 -5.84
CA ASP A 152 -5.32 11.42 -6.00
C ASP A 152 -3.90 10.92 -6.34
N ALA A 153 -2.94 11.83 -6.45
CA ALA A 153 -1.56 11.49 -6.77
C ALA A 153 -0.92 10.58 -5.70
N ALA A 154 -1.25 10.76 -4.42
CA ALA A 154 -0.73 9.93 -3.34
C ALA A 154 -1.29 8.50 -3.44
N THR A 155 -2.59 8.36 -3.60
CA THR A 155 -3.27 7.07 -3.80
C THR A 155 -2.73 6.35 -5.04
N TRP A 156 -2.58 7.08 -6.16
CA TRP A 156 -2.03 6.52 -7.39
C TRP A 156 -0.62 5.97 -7.22
N ASN A 157 0.25 6.71 -6.55
CA ASN A 157 1.61 6.26 -6.28
C ASN A 157 1.65 4.98 -5.42
N HIS A 158 0.76 4.86 -4.43
CA HIS A 158 0.64 3.65 -3.61
C HIS A 158 0.09 2.47 -4.42
N LEU A 159 -0.91 2.70 -5.28
CA LEU A 159 -1.42 1.67 -6.19
C LEU A 159 -0.31 1.14 -7.11
N LEU A 160 0.50 2.02 -7.70
CA LEU A 160 1.62 1.61 -8.54
C LEU A 160 2.74 0.92 -7.74
N ALA A 161 2.98 1.34 -6.50
CA ALA A 161 3.96 0.69 -5.63
C ALA A 161 3.54 -0.75 -5.29
N ALA A 162 2.25 -0.99 -5.08
CA ALA A 162 1.71 -2.32 -4.80
C ALA A 162 1.76 -3.30 -5.99
N LEU A 163 1.91 -2.79 -7.21
CA LEU A 163 2.05 -3.61 -8.43
C LEU A 163 3.48 -4.07 -8.72
N ARG A 164 4.45 -3.57 -7.98
CA ARG A 164 5.85 -3.95 -8.23
C ARG A 164 6.04 -5.42 -7.83
N PRO A 165 6.61 -6.24 -8.73
CA PRO A 165 6.89 -7.65 -8.45
C PRO A 165 7.97 -7.84 -7.39
#